data_762d5d58266c2e83d73d08c169c224d1
#
_entry.id   762d5d58266c2e83d73d08c169c224d1
#
_cell.length_a   1.000
_cell.length_b   1.000
_cell.length_c   1.000
_cell.angle_alpha   90.00
_cell.angle_beta   90.00
_cell.angle_gamma   90.00
#
_symmetry.space_group_name_H-M   'P 1'
#
loop_
_entity.id
_entity.type
_entity.pdbx_description
1 polymer ?
#
loop_
_entity_poly.entity_id
_entity_poly.type
_entity_poly.pdbx_seq_one_letter_code
_entity_poly.pdbx_strand_id
1 'polypeptide(L)'
;MSVLSRWFRRVATAGVGVVVAVALVGVPSAFAQGDDTITGAAGVQYNGVIDNDSGCTTATTLTISWGDGTTSAGRYLSDSEILGTHTYVSANTYAGHITFTGGGCSVSPDTFTATIGATPEFPQCPQVGVDTGCQFLIDVTPSGTSVLQDGSQGPYEQSEDALIGVKNDSSSALSSIPISTPGSGTFSFDGDGICDVFTEVSADDPLPSGCVDITTGTQCDPTSGDSCAYPPAPGQPGVDPDAYTGSTQNGYEGPTTFFTNVSTDLTSGTVNFSPALQPGQSTYFSLEEPPSANAINVGSTPIGGGLNGTPTVTATSASFTAIVNPNGSATTAQFEYNLDPRYSSLVDATQSTPVQNVGGDFANHVVTATATGLVPNAVYDVHLVASNKNGQTVGPNVLFKTSKGSTPGAPTLGRSVNISLVSGLVLVKVHGKFIPLTELTQIPTNTQIDALKGSIKLLTAVPGGGKPAHDAAAKGKKGKTKTKTQTGTFSGAIFKITQAHNGLATLSLVESAFKGAPTYASCGGKKAGDATAAALSSKTLQLLHASAKGKFSTKGRYSSATVRGTKWTIADKCNGTLTHDLTDSVSVTDFVHHKTIILHAGQSYLAKKP
;
A
#
# COMPACT_ATOMS: atom_id res chain seq x y z
N MET A 1 39.30 0.57 -2.37
CA MET A 1 40.17 1.03 -1.25
C MET A 1 39.62 0.50 0.06
N SER A 2 39.42 -0.80 0.20
CA SER A 2 38.98 -1.41 1.47
C SER A 2 39.55 -2.82 1.73
N VAL A 3 40.49 -3.30 0.93
CA VAL A 3 41.12 -4.63 1.11
C VAL A 3 42.32 -4.59 2.08
N LEU A 4 42.66 -3.44 2.65
CA LEU A 4 43.86 -3.28 3.52
C LEU A 4 43.55 -3.16 5.02
N SER A 5 42.30 -3.26 5.48
CA SER A 5 41.98 -3.11 6.90
C SER A 5 41.81 -4.43 7.68
N ARG A 6 41.64 -5.57 6.99
CA ARG A 6 41.42 -6.88 7.67
C ARG A 6 42.70 -7.59 8.11
N TRP A 7 43.91 -7.18 7.68
CA TRP A 7 45.20 -7.80 8.01
C TRP A 7 45.81 -7.38 9.37
N PHE A 8 45.20 -6.48 10.14
CA PHE A 8 45.79 -5.95 11.39
C PHE A 8 45.11 -6.40 12.66
N ARG A 9 44.11 -7.28 12.65
CA ARG A 9 43.49 -7.77 13.93
C ARG A 9 43.99 -9.10 14.47
N ARG A 10 44.87 -9.80 13.78
CA ARG A 10 45.37 -11.12 14.21
C ARG A 10 46.67 -11.10 14.99
N VAL A 11 47.08 -10.02 15.67
CA VAL A 11 48.24 -10.04 16.57
C VAL A 11 47.92 -9.34 17.86
N ALA A 12 47.48 -10.07 18.87
CA ALA A 12 47.77 -9.83 20.28
C ALA A 12 46.95 -10.78 21.19
N THR A 13 47.52 -11.95 21.50
CA THR A 13 47.57 -12.43 22.93
C THR A 13 48.48 -13.66 23.00
N ALA A 14 49.77 -13.42 23.12
CA ALA A 14 50.72 -14.45 23.57
C ALA A 14 50.71 -14.50 25.11
N GLY A 15 50.00 -15.47 25.67
CA GLY A 15 50.08 -15.80 27.11
C GLY A 15 51.22 -16.78 27.36
N VAL A 16 52.11 -16.41 28.25
CA VAL A 16 53.29 -17.19 28.70
C VAL A 16 52.84 -18.44 29.47
N GLY A 17 52.98 -19.61 28.88
CA GLY A 17 52.79 -20.89 29.59
C GLY A 17 54.15 -21.51 29.99
N VAL A 18 54.27 -21.85 31.26
CA VAL A 18 55.42 -22.51 31.86
C VAL A 18 55.51 -23.97 31.44
N VAL A 19 56.59 -24.35 30.77
CA VAL A 19 56.92 -25.75 30.44
C VAL A 19 57.43 -26.49 31.61
N VAL A 20 56.73 -27.51 32.11
CA VAL A 20 57.27 -28.54 33.02
C VAL A 20 57.54 -29.78 32.18
N ALA A 21 58.84 -30.12 32.04
CA ALA A 21 59.23 -31.34 31.35
C ALA A 21 59.11 -32.53 32.31
N VAL A 22 58.27 -33.48 32.03
CA VAL A 22 58.21 -34.80 32.65
C VAL A 22 58.77 -35.84 31.68
N ALA A 23 59.80 -36.56 32.12
CA ALA A 23 60.43 -37.63 31.34
C ALA A 23 59.46 -38.82 31.19
N LEU A 24 59.14 -39.22 29.96
CA LEU A 24 58.41 -40.43 29.68
C LEU A 24 59.33 -41.63 29.53
N VAL A 25 59.09 -42.61 30.39
CA VAL A 25 59.55 -43.99 30.19
C VAL A 25 58.61 -44.70 29.28
N GLY A 26 59.11 -45.20 28.13
CA GLY A 26 58.30 -45.83 27.11
C GLY A 26 57.64 -47.14 27.60
N VAL A 27 56.32 -47.19 27.41
CA VAL A 27 55.48 -48.42 27.31
C VAL A 27 54.94 -48.47 25.91
N PRO A 28 54.89 -49.65 25.25
CA PRO A 28 54.28 -49.73 23.96
C PRO A 28 52.79 -49.39 24.08
N SER A 29 52.36 -48.28 23.59
CA SER A 29 50.99 -47.90 23.50
C SER A 29 50.30 -48.83 22.52
N ALA A 30 49.41 -49.70 23.01
CA ALA A 30 48.21 -50.00 22.29
C ALA A 30 47.55 -48.62 22.11
N PHE A 31 47.38 -48.20 20.86
CA PHE A 31 46.59 -47.00 20.59
C PHE A 31 45.20 -47.27 21.18
N ALA A 32 44.86 -46.65 22.30
CA ALA A 32 43.49 -46.51 22.71
C ALA A 32 42.89 -45.56 21.70
N GLN A 33 42.01 -46.07 20.82
CA GLN A 33 41.09 -45.24 20.06
C GLN A 33 40.36 -44.35 21.08
N GLY A 34 40.41 -43.06 20.89
CA GLY A 34 39.66 -42.10 21.72
C GLY A 34 38.17 -42.31 21.43
N ASP A 35 37.32 -42.27 22.47
CA ASP A 35 35.87 -42.21 22.20
C ASP A 35 35.56 -40.84 21.59
N ASP A 36 35.13 -40.80 20.33
CA ASP A 36 34.70 -39.59 19.64
C ASP A 36 33.42 -39.04 20.27
N THR A 37 33.29 -37.75 20.31
CA THR A 37 32.14 -37.07 20.90
C THR A 37 31.48 -36.16 19.90
N ILE A 38 30.18 -36.35 19.66
CA ILE A 38 29.38 -35.45 18.87
C ILE A 38 28.34 -34.73 19.73
N THR A 39 27.99 -33.54 19.37
CA THR A 39 26.96 -32.75 20.03
C THR A 39 25.84 -32.40 19.06
N GLY A 40 24.62 -32.24 19.57
CA GLY A 40 23.47 -31.92 18.76
C GLY A 40 22.24 -31.58 19.59
N ALA A 41 21.09 -31.37 18.97
CA ALA A 41 19.83 -31.09 19.64
C ALA A 41 18.74 -32.07 19.19
N ALA A 42 17.81 -32.39 20.10
CA ALA A 42 16.67 -33.25 19.82
C ALA A 42 15.76 -32.63 18.74
N GLY A 43 15.34 -33.45 17.77
CA GLY A 43 14.50 -33.01 16.65
C GLY A 43 15.24 -32.32 15.52
N VAL A 44 16.54 -32.05 15.65
CA VAL A 44 17.39 -31.43 14.64
C VAL A 44 18.27 -32.50 13.98
N GLN A 45 18.48 -32.41 12.67
CA GLN A 45 19.34 -33.35 11.96
C GLN A 45 20.81 -33.01 12.22
N TYR A 46 21.53 -33.99 12.73
CA TYR A 46 22.99 -34.00 12.73
C TYR A 46 23.50 -34.63 11.42
N ASN A 47 24.47 -34.04 10.80
CA ASN A 47 25.18 -34.60 9.63
C ASN A 47 26.64 -34.11 9.70
N GLY A 48 27.53 -34.95 10.22
CA GLY A 48 28.93 -34.58 10.45
C GLY A 48 29.81 -35.81 10.67
N VAL A 49 31.07 -35.55 10.95
CA VAL A 49 32.07 -36.58 11.29
C VAL A 49 31.71 -37.17 12.64
N ILE A 50 31.63 -38.49 12.73
CA ILE A 50 31.31 -39.23 13.96
C ILE A 50 32.49 -40.05 14.47
N ASP A 51 33.54 -40.15 13.68
CA ASP A 51 34.78 -40.85 13.95
C ASP A 51 35.87 -40.27 13.05
N ASN A 52 36.97 -39.83 13.64
CA ASN A 52 38.08 -39.17 12.95
C ASN A 52 39.38 -39.98 12.98
N ASP A 53 39.38 -41.19 13.53
CA ASP A 53 40.56 -42.04 13.61
C ASP A 53 40.26 -43.52 13.36
N SER A 54 39.25 -43.79 12.55
CA SER A 54 38.73 -45.12 12.26
C SER A 54 39.82 -46.12 11.89
N GLY A 55 40.43 -46.85 12.41
CA GLY A 55 41.48 -47.80 12.05
C GLY A 55 41.20 -48.72 10.83
N CYS A 56 40.09 -48.47 10.08
CA CYS A 56 39.61 -49.26 8.99
C CYS A 56 39.22 -48.43 7.77
N THR A 57 40.04 -48.44 6.73
CA THR A 57 39.81 -47.64 5.50
C THR A 57 39.29 -48.47 4.30
N THR A 58 39.13 -49.78 4.47
CA THR A 58 38.85 -50.72 3.37
C THR A 58 37.55 -51.51 3.52
N ALA A 59 36.71 -51.21 4.51
CA ALA A 59 35.43 -51.88 4.71
C ALA A 59 34.52 -51.66 3.49
N THR A 60 33.78 -52.72 3.09
CA THR A 60 32.82 -52.62 1.97
C THR A 60 31.49 -52.01 2.43
N THR A 61 31.15 -52.08 3.70
CA THR A 61 29.97 -51.42 4.29
C THR A 61 30.28 -50.91 5.67
N LEU A 62 29.72 -49.73 6.00
CA LEU A 62 29.74 -49.11 7.30
C LEU A 62 28.29 -49.03 7.81
N THR A 63 28.06 -49.51 9.02
CA THR A 63 26.78 -49.39 9.69
C THR A 63 26.96 -48.68 11.00
N ILE A 64 26.28 -47.56 11.16
CA ILE A 64 26.29 -46.75 12.39
C ILE A 64 25.07 -47.15 13.22
N SER A 65 25.31 -47.50 14.51
CA SER A 65 24.28 -47.64 15.53
C SER A 65 24.32 -46.39 16.40
N TRP A 66 23.25 -45.64 16.45
CA TRP A 66 23.19 -44.31 17.08
C TRP A 66 22.97 -44.34 18.59
N GLY A 67 22.83 -45.51 19.19
CA GLY A 67 22.62 -45.67 20.63
C GLY A 67 21.17 -45.46 21.08
N ASP A 68 20.29 -44.96 20.23
CA ASP A 68 18.85 -44.78 20.46
C ASP A 68 17.99 -45.93 19.93
N GLY A 69 18.62 -47.00 19.47
CA GLY A 69 18.00 -48.16 18.86
C GLY A 69 17.85 -48.11 17.34
N THR A 70 18.29 -47.02 16.71
CA THR A 70 18.28 -46.87 15.26
C THR A 70 19.66 -47.14 14.64
N THR A 71 19.69 -47.40 13.34
CA THR A 71 20.92 -47.60 12.57
C THR A 71 20.81 -46.93 11.21
N SER A 72 21.96 -46.47 10.68
CA SER A 72 22.07 -45.97 9.31
C SER A 72 23.37 -46.44 8.63
N ALA A 73 23.49 -46.24 7.34
CA ALA A 73 24.75 -46.42 6.63
C ALA A 73 25.65 -45.21 6.90
N GLY A 74 26.92 -45.47 7.19
CA GLY A 74 27.98 -44.46 7.19
C GLY A 74 28.73 -44.45 5.88
N ARG A 75 29.56 -43.46 5.68
CA ARG A 75 30.52 -43.41 4.57
C ARG A 75 31.86 -42.84 5.04
N TYR A 76 32.93 -43.23 4.34
CA TYR A 76 34.22 -42.58 4.48
C TYR A 76 34.16 -41.19 3.85
N LEU A 77 34.63 -40.20 4.58
CA LEU A 77 34.89 -38.85 4.11
C LEU A 77 36.36 -38.75 3.66
N SER A 78 37.26 -39.32 4.44
CA SER A 78 38.68 -39.45 4.16
C SER A 78 39.19 -40.86 4.55
N ASP A 79 40.50 -41.06 4.56
CA ASP A 79 41.12 -42.35 4.92
C ASP A 79 40.85 -42.77 6.39
N SER A 80 40.47 -41.84 7.27
CA SER A 80 40.22 -42.11 8.67
C SER A 80 38.90 -41.57 9.19
N GLU A 81 38.23 -40.70 8.46
CA GLU A 81 37.03 -40.02 8.92
C GLU A 81 35.74 -40.70 8.39
N ILE A 82 34.75 -40.80 9.27
CA ILE A 82 33.46 -41.41 8.98
C ILE A 82 32.35 -40.41 9.20
N LEU A 83 31.63 -40.13 8.13
CA LEU A 83 30.45 -39.26 8.14
C LEU A 83 29.17 -40.06 8.44
N GLY A 84 28.33 -39.51 9.32
CA GLY A 84 27.02 -40.05 9.63
C GLY A 84 25.92 -38.97 9.67
N THR A 85 24.70 -39.38 9.35
CA THR A 85 23.52 -38.51 9.37
C THR A 85 22.43 -39.14 10.24
N HIS A 86 21.91 -38.38 11.24
CA HIS A 86 20.87 -38.86 12.13
C HIS A 86 20.06 -37.72 12.75
N THR A 87 18.84 -38.03 13.25
CA THR A 87 18.03 -37.13 14.05
C THR A 87 17.56 -37.82 15.31
N TYR A 88 18.07 -37.40 16.46
CA TYR A 88 17.63 -37.90 17.76
C TYR A 88 16.28 -37.32 18.16
N VAL A 89 15.37 -38.17 18.66
CA VAL A 89 14.02 -37.69 19.05
C VAL A 89 14.01 -37.01 20.41
N SER A 90 14.96 -37.33 21.29
CA SER A 90 14.97 -36.85 22.67
C SER A 90 16.35 -36.44 23.13
N ALA A 91 16.40 -35.41 23.99
CA ALA A 91 17.63 -35.01 24.67
C ALA A 91 18.14 -36.12 25.58
N ASN A 92 19.38 -36.56 25.41
CA ASN A 92 20.05 -37.57 26.20
C ASN A 92 21.53 -37.68 25.79
N THR A 93 22.31 -38.47 26.54
CA THR A 93 23.61 -38.92 26.08
C THR A 93 23.47 -40.36 25.57
N TYR A 94 23.86 -40.57 24.33
CA TYR A 94 23.72 -41.85 23.62
C TYR A 94 25.12 -42.42 23.39
N ALA A 95 25.29 -43.73 23.60
CA ALA A 95 26.51 -44.47 23.25
C ALA A 95 26.30 -45.14 21.90
N GLY A 96 26.89 -44.57 20.85
CA GLY A 96 26.86 -45.11 19.48
C GLY A 96 28.06 -46.00 19.20
N HIS A 97 27.97 -46.76 18.10
CA HIS A 97 29.11 -47.55 17.59
C HIS A 97 29.03 -47.77 16.08
N ILE A 98 30.18 -47.93 15.45
CA ILE A 98 30.32 -48.17 14.03
C ILE A 98 30.74 -49.64 13.83
N THR A 99 30.06 -50.33 12.93
CA THR A 99 30.36 -51.72 12.53
C THR A 99 30.88 -51.75 11.12
N PHE A 100 32.06 -52.29 10.97
CA PHE A 100 32.73 -52.47 9.69
C PHE A 100 32.49 -53.89 9.14
N THR A 101 32.18 -54.00 7.86
CA THR A 101 31.94 -55.32 7.22
C THR A 101 32.73 -55.42 5.89
N GLY A 102 33.49 -56.49 5.70
CA GLY A 102 34.31 -56.72 4.53
C GLY A 102 35.67 -56.01 4.56
N GLY A 103 36.42 -56.05 3.46
CA GLY A 103 37.70 -55.32 3.31
C GLY A 103 38.89 -55.82 4.17
N GLY A 104 38.72 -56.88 4.96
CA GLY A 104 39.78 -57.37 5.87
C GLY A 104 39.94 -56.59 7.15
N CYS A 105 39.06 -55.73 7.50
CA CYS A 105 39.02 -55.02 8.78
C CYS A 105 38.73 -55.98 9.94
N SER A 106 39.62 -56.04 10.88
CA SER A 106 39.50 -56.90 12.08
C SER A 106 39.47 -56.07 13.38
N VAL A 107 38.94 -54.90 13.30
CA VAL A 107 38.81 -53.98 14.46
C VAL A 107 37.52 -54.26 15.25
N SER A 108 37.58 -54.02 16.57
CA SER A 108 36.41 -53.94 17.43
C SER A 108 35.50 -52.85 16.90
N PRO A 109 34.17 -52.90 17.19
CA PRO A 109 33.29 -51.79 16.85
C PRO A 109 33.89 -50.49 17.40
N ASP A 110 34.01 -49.49 16.52
CA ASP A 110 34.43 -48.16 16.95
C ASP A 110 33.26 -47.49 17.70
N THR A 111 33.57 -46.68 18.71
CA THR A 111 32.52 -46.13 19.58
C THR A 111 32.60 -44.63 19.61
N PHE A 112 31.43 -44.02 19.69
CA PHE A 112 31.30 -42.56 19.89
C PHE A 112 30.22 -42.25 20.93
N THR A 113 30.31 -41.07 21.53
CA THR A 113 29.33 -40.55 22.48
C THR A 113 28.59 -39.37 21.86
N ALA A 114 27.25 -39.45 21.72
CA ALA A 114 26.42 -38.36 21.25
C ALA A 114 25.76 -37.66 22.46
N THR A 115 26.07 -36.41 22.70
CA THR A 115 25.45 -35.55 23.73
C THR A 115 24.38 -34.68 23.05
N ILE A 116 23.12 -35.04 23.25
CA ILE A 116 21.99 -34.39 22.58
C ILE A 116 21.24 -33.52 23.60
N GLY A 117 21.23 -32.20 23.35
CA GLY A 117 20.55 -31.20 24.13
C GLY A 117 19.03 -31.17 23.88
N ALA A 118 18.34 -30.22 24.52
CA ALA A 118 16.90 -30.00 24.29
C ALA A 118 16.63 -29.54 22.83
N THR A 119 15.39 -29.76 22.38
CA THR A 119 14.94 -29.19 21.09
C THR A 119 15.08 -27.66 21.14
N PRO A 120 15.72 -27.02 20.14
CA PRO A 120 15.82 -25.57 20.08
C PRO A 120 14.44 -24.93 19.91
N GLU A 121 14.34 -23.64 20.19
CA GLU A 121 13.09 -22.89 20.04
C GLU A 121 12.61 -22.92 18.57
N PHE A 122 13.55 -22.86 17.62
CA PHE A 122 13.27 -22.90 16.17
C PHE A 122 13.97 -24.07 15.48
N PRO A 123 13.37 -25.28 15.51
CA PRO A 123 13.95 -26.51 14.94
C PRO A 123 13.77 -26.61 13.40
N GLN A 124 13.44 -25.51 12.71
CA GLN A 124 13.26 -25.48 11.27
C GLN A 124 14.59 -25.56 10.50
N CYS A 125 15.67 -25.17 11.12
CA CYS A 125 17.01 -25.28 10.57
C CYS A 125 17.68 -26.57 11.05
N PRO A 126 18.56 -27.18 10.21
CA PRO A 126 19.46 -28.24 10.66
C PRO A 126 20.53 -27.69 11.60
N GLN A 127 21.31 -28.57 12.17
CA GLN A 127 22.54 -28.18 12.85
C GLN A 127 23.57 -27.72 11.81
N VAL A 128 24.19 -26.56 12.05
CA VAL A 128 25.25 -25.98 11.23
C VAL A 128 26.28 -25.37 12.18
N GLY A 129 27.55 -25.75 12.05
CA GLY A 129 28.59 -25.26 12.96
C GLY A 129 28.19 -25.46 14.42
N VAL A 130 28.23 -24.39 15.20
CA VAL A 130 27.87 -24.44 16.63
C VAL A 130 26.36 -24.34 16.89
N ASP A 131 25.57 -23.92 15.91
CA ASP A 131 24.13 -23.76 16.07
C ASP A 131 23.37 -25.07 15.92
N THR A 132 22.45 -25.33 16.85
CA THR A 132 21.61 -26.53 16.86
C THR A 132 20.22 -26.31 16.31
N GLY A 133 19.94 -25.12 15.76
CA GLY A 133 18.67 -24.71 15.13
C GLY A 133 18.80 -23.31 14.55
N CYS A 134 17.70 -22.70 14.12
CA CYS A 134 17.76 -21.34 13.58
C CYS A 134 18.03 -20.31 14.68
N GLN A 135 18.92 -19.36 14.42
CA GLN A 135 19.08 -18.16 15.26
C GLN A 135 17.88 -17.22 15.12
N PHE A 136 17.34 -17.10 13.91
CA PHE A 136 16.14 -16.30 13.65
C PHE A 136 15.07 -17.13 12.93
N LEU A 137 13.81 -16.82 13.23
CA LEU A 137 12.66 -17.38 12.51
C LEU A 137 11.81 -16.25 11.92
N ILE A 138 11.65 -16.26 10.62
CA ILE A 138 10.68 -15.42 9.90
C ILE A 138 9.36 -16.19 9.83
N ASP A 139 8.38 -15.76 10.61
CA ASP A 139 7.03 -16.34 10.62
C ASP A 139 6.09 -15.47 9.78
N VAL A 140 5.60 -16.03 8.67
CA VAL A 140 4.68 -15.36 7.73
C VAL A 140 3.26 -15.81 8.03
N THR A 141 2.43 -14.90 8.55
CA THR A 141 1.04 -15.14 8.91
C THR A 141 0.08 -14.34 8.01
N PRO A 142 -1.23 -14.63 8.00
CA PRO A 142 -2.21 -13.82 7.25
C PRO A 142 -2.28 -12.35 7.72
N SER A 143 -1.88 -12.07 8.95
CA SER A 143 -1.91 -10.72 9.54
C SER A 143 -0.63 -9.93 9.37
N GLY A 144 0.45 -10.56 8.95
CA GLY A 144 1.77 -9.93 8.77
C GLY A 144 2.90 -10.89 9.06
N THR A 145 4.11 -10.38 8.90
CA THR A 145 5.35 -11.12 9.12
C THR A 145 6.01 -10.65 10.41
N SER A 146 6.50 -11.60 11.20
CA SER A 146 7.31 -11.35 12.38
C SER A 146 8.67 -12.02 12.23
N VAL A 147 9.70 -11.43 12.86
CA VAL A 147 11.04 -12.02 13.01
C VAL A 147 11.25 -12.28 14.48
N LEU A 148 11.45 -13.55 14.82
CA LEU A 148 11.71 -14.04 16.17
C LEU A 148 13.18 -14.39 16.30
N GLN A 149 13.75 -14.33 17.50
CA GLN A 149 15.14 -14.67 17.77
C GLN A 149 15.23 -15.69 18.91
N ASP A 150 15.93 -16.79 18.69
CA ASP A 150 16.34 -17.70 19.74
C ASP A 150 17.63 -17.17 20.37
N GLY A 151 17.54 -16.71 21.61
CA GLY A 151 18.71 -16.17 22.34
C GLY A 151 19.71 -17.24 22.79
N SER A 152 19.44 -18.52 22.59
CA SER A 152 20.36 -19.62 22.85
C SER A 152 21.25 -19.99 21.67
N GLN A 153 20.85 -19.56 20.46
CA GLN A 153 21.64 -19.69 19.24
C GLN A 153 22.42 -18.40 18.98
N GLY A 154 23.58 -18.51 18.37
CA GLY A 154 24.42 -17.38 17.97
C GLY A 154 24.72 -17.39 16.47
N PRO A 155 25.78 -16.74 16.01
CA PRO A 155 26.37 -16.99 14.71
C PRO A 155 26.90 -18.43 14.66
N TYR A 156 26.55 -19.19 13.60
CA TYR A 156 26.92 -20.61 13.53
C TYR A 156 28.42 -20.83 13.39
N GLU A 157 29.16 -19.81 12.99
CA GLU A 157 30.63 -19.77 12.96
C GLU A 157 31.29 -19.16 14.19
N GLN A 158 30.51 -18.85 15.21
CA GLN A 158 30.91 -18.16 16.45
C GLN A 158 31.17 -16.65 16.32
N SER A 159 31.30 -16.10 15.12
CA SER A 159 31.64 -14.68 14.91
C SER A 159 30.66 -13.91 14.04
N GLU A 160 30.23 -14.47 12.92
CA GLU A 160 29.41 -13.76 11.92
C GLU A 160 28.17 -14.60 11.56
N ASP A 161 27.86 -14.95 10.48
CA ASP A 161 26.78 -15.71 9.85
C ASP A 161 25.60 -16.23 10.70
N ALA A 162 24.41 -15.80 10.34
CA ALA A 162 23.19 -16.18 11.04
C ALA A 162 22.32 -17.15 10.23
N LEU A 163 21.89 -18.21 10.88
CA LEU A 163 20.97 -19.19 10.30
C LEU A 163 19.51 -18.74 10.49
N ILE A 164 18.79 -18.58 9.37
CA ILE A 164 17.45 -18.01 9.35
C ILE A 164 16.44 -19.02 8.82
N GLY A 165 15.49 -19.41 9.66
CA GLY A 165 14.34 -20.19 9.27
C GLY A 165 13.22 -19.32 8.69
N VAL A 166 12.46 -19.87 7.75
CA VAL A 166 11.21 -19.27 7.27
C VAL A 166 10.08 -20.28 7.44
N LYS A 167 9.00 -19.87 8.09
CA LYS A 167 7.79 -20.64 8.26
C LYS A 167 6.62 -19.94 7.58
N ASN A 168 5.88 -20.66 6.75
CA ASN A 168 4.69 -20.13 6.09
C ASN A 168 3.42 -20.55 6.84
N ASP A 169 3.00 -19.76 7.82
CA ASP A 169 1.70 -19.93 8.52
C ASP A 169 0.59 -19.11 7.86
N SER A 170 0.82 -18.54 6.66
CA SER A 170 -0.22 -17.88 5.86
C SER A 170 -1.13 -18.90 5.14
N SER A 171 -2.21 -18.42 4.53
CA SER A 171 -3.13 -19.27 3.77
C SER A 171 -2.73 -19.49 2.30
N SER A 172 -1.61 -18.94 1.85
CA SER A 172 -1.18 -18.94 0.44
C SER A 172 0.26 -19.42 0.30
N ALA A 173 0.57 -20.01 -0.86
CA ALA A 173 1.95 -20.35 -1.18
C ALA A 173 2.81 -19.09 -1.26
N LEU A 174 4.02 -19.18 -0.72
CA LEU A 174 5.00 -18.11 -0.66
C LEU A 174 6.09 -18.37 -1.69
N SER A 175 6.23 -17.51 -2.68
CA SER A 175 7.25 -17.63 -3.73
C SER A 175 8.50 -16.83 -3.46
N SER A 176 8.41 -15.75 -2.66
CA SER A 176 9.55 -14.94 -2.27
C SER A 176 9.23 -14.02 -1.10
N ILE A 177 10.26 -13.56 -0.39
CA ILE A 177 10.19 -12.51 0.63
C ILE A 177 11.29 -11.46 0.39
N PRO A 178 10.99 -10.17 0.33
CA PRO A 178 11.99 -9.13 0.38
C PRO A 178 12.49 -8.94 1.81
N ILE A 179 13.79 -8.85 1.99
CA ILE A 179 14.46 -8.63 3.28
C ILE A 179 15.33 -7.38 3.16
N SER A 180 15.39 -6.59 4.22
CA SER A 180 16.34 -5.49 4.35
C SER A 180 16.84 -5.34 5.78
N THR A 181 18.11 -4.99 5.91
CA THR A 181 18.83 -4.79 7.19
C THR A 181 19.59 -3.46 7.13
N PRO A 182 18.90 -2.33 7.31
CA PRO A 182 19.52 -1.02 7.14
C PRO A 182 20.75 -0.84 8.03
N GLY A 183 21.88 -0.51 7.40
CA GLY A 183 23.14 -0.25 8.10
C GLY A 183 24.05 -1.45 8.35
N SER A 184 23.66 -2.67 7.89
CA SER A 184 24.53 -3.85 7.90
C SER A 184 24.67 -4.44 6.50
N GLY A 185 25.83 -4.99 6.17
CA GLY A 185 26.11 -5.64 4.89
C GLY A 185 25.64 -7.10 4.86
N THR A 186 24.43 -7.38 5.27
CA THR A 186 23.89 -8.75 5.48
C THR A 186 23.87 -9.63 4.22
N PHE A 187 24.06 -9.06 3.04
CA PHE A 187 24.20 -9.74 1.75
C PHE A 187 25.62 -9.63 1.20
N SER A 188 26.63 -9.47 2.07
CA SER A 188 28.03 -9.31 1.64
C SER A 188 28.74 -10.62 1.34
N PHE A 189 28.11 -11.74 1.52
CA PHE A 189 28.55 -13.13 1.28
C PHE A 189 30.04 -13.28 0.95
N ASP A 190 30.85 -13.67 1.91
CA ASP A 190 32.31 -13.80 1.73
C ASP A 190 32.78 -15.22 1.42
N GLY A 191 31.86 -16.20 1.42
CA GLY A 191 32.09 -17.52 0.85
C GLY A 191 32.15 -18.69 1.83
N ASP A 192 31.75 -18.46 3.08
CA ASP A 192 31.78 -19.42 4.20
C ASP A 192 30.37 -19.74 4.74
N GLY A 193 29.38 -19.84 3.86
CA GLY A 193 27.99 -20.06 4.20
C GLY A 193 27.67 -21.47 4.75
N ILE A 194 26.38 -21.80 4.83
CA ILE A 194 25.81 -23.02 5.44
C ILE A 194 26.55 -24.32 5.07
N CYS A 195 27.01 -24.40 3.82
CA CYS A 195 27.67 -25.60 3.31
C CYS A 195 29.20 -25.52 3.34
N ASP A 196 29.80 -24.42 3.73
CA ASP A 196 31.24 -24.19 3.70
C ASP A 196 31.82 -23.68 5.06
N VAL A 197 31.13 -23.98 6.13
CA VAL A 197 31.46 -23.56 7.51
C VAL A 197 32.83 -24.10 8.02
N PHE A 198 33.43 -25.04 7.32
CA PHE A 198 34.63 -25.75 7.77
C PHE A 198 35.90 -24.94 7.82
N THR A 199 36.00 -23.87 7.07
CA THR A 199 37.21 -23.06 7.00
C THR A 199 37.46 -22.24 8.26
N GLU A 200 36.39 -21.97 9.02
CA GLU A 200 36.45 -21.06 10.18
C GLU A 200 36.33 -21.78 11.54
N VAL A 201 35.62 -22.90 11.66
CA VAL A 201 35.32 -23.54 12.93
C VAL A 201 36.13 -24.83 13.12
N SER A 202 35.75 -25.91 12.51
CA SER A 202 36.49 -27.20 12.56
C SER A 202 36.04 -28.11 11.40
N ALA A 203 36.94 -28.91 10.89
CA ALA A 203 36.63 -29.94 9.89
C ALA A 203 35.61 -30.99 10.39
N ASP A 204 35.43 -31.09 11.71
CA ASP A 204 34.51 -32.05 12.34
C ASP A 204 33.10 -31.47 12.58
N ASP A 205 32.89 -30.17 12.33
CA ASP A 205 31.60 -29.53 12.60
C ASP A 205 30.47 -30.03 11.66
N PRO A 206 29.24 -30.18 12.19
CA PRO A 206 28.13 -30.72 11.42
C PRO A 206 27.71 -29.82 10.26
N LEU A 207 27.46 -30.43 9.11
CA LEU A 207 26.86 -29.81 7.92
C LEU A 207 25.45 -30.31 7.68
N PRO A 208 24.57 -29.50 7.06
CA PRO A 208 23.29 -29.98 6.59
C PRO A 208 23.45 -31.06 5.51
N SER A 209 22.59 -32.06 5.55
CA SER A 209 22.54 -33.06 4.47
C SER A 209 22.09 -32.43 3.16
N GLY A 210 22.75 -32.73 2.05
CA GLY A 210 22.41 -32.23 0.72
C GLY A 210 23.37 -31.18 0.16
N CYS A 211 24.31 -30.69 0.93
CA CYS A 211 25.43 -29.89 0.41
C CYS A 211 26.27 -30.73 -0.56
N VAL A 212 26.63 -30.19 -1.70
CA VAL A 212 27.44 -30.83 -2.75
C VAL A 212 28.58 -29.90 -3.16
N ASP A 213 29.69 -30.48 -3.54
CA ASP A 213 30.73 -29.76 -4.25
C ASP A 213 30.18 -29.26 -5.60
N ILE A 214 30.19 -27.94 -5.79
CA ILE A 214 29.61 -27.30 -6.98
C ILE A 214 30.35 -27.64 -8.28
N THR A 215 31.59 -28.12 -8.15
CA THR A 215 32.43 -28.47 -9.30
C THR A 215 32.17 -29.89 -9.80
N THR A 216 31.99 -30.82 -8.88
CA THR A 216 31.86 -32.25 -9.19
C THR A 216 30.44 -32.77 -9.06
N GLY A 217 29.58 -32.08 -8.33
CA GLY A 217 28.22 -32.51 -7.96
C GLY A 217 28.21 -33.71 -7.00
N THR A 218 29.35 -34.07 -6.41
CA THR A 218 29.45 -35.10 -5.38
C THR A 218 29.14 -34.49 -4.01
N GLN A 219 28.89 -35.32 -3.00
CA GLN A 219 28.70 -34.83 -1.64
C GLN A 219 29.97 -34.09 -1.18
N CYS A 220 29.79 -32.97 -0.54
CA CYS A 220 30.87 -32.14 0.01
C CYS A 220 31.81 -32.90 0.93
N ASP A 221 33.09 -32.64 0.71
CA ASP A 221 34.17 -33.03 1.59
C ASP A 221 34.76 -31.78 2.27
N PRO A 222 34.50 -31.59 3.56
CA PRO A 222 34.95 -30.40 4.30
C PRO A 222 36.46 -30.27 4.37
N THR A 223 37.21 -31.39 4.11
CA THR A 223 38.67 -31.41 4.23
C THR A 223 39.37 -31.15 2.90
N SER A 224 38.64 -31.16 1.78
CA SER A 224 39.23 -31.05 0.43
C SER A 224 39.44 -29.59 -0.03
N GLY A 225 38.88 -28.62 0.63
CA GLY A 225 38.83 -27.21 0.21
C GLY A 225 37.90 -27.00 -0.99
N ASP A 226 36.91 -27.88 -1.15
CA ASP A 226 35.87 -27.79 -2.16
C ASP A 226 34.91 -26.66 -1.85
N SER A 227 34.46 -25.94 -2.86
CA SER A 227 33.35 -24.98 -2.69
C SER A 227 32.02 -25.73 -2.62
N CYS A 228 31.41 -25.71 -1.47
CA CYS A 228 30.22 -26.48 -1.15
C CYS A 228 28.93 -25.62 -1.15
N ALA A 229 27.86 -26.14 -1.74
CA ALA A 229 26.57 -25.49 -1.77
C ALA A 229 25.43 -26.50 -1.89
N TYR A 230 24.20 -26.06 -1.68
CA TYR A 230 23.03 -26.82 -2.12
C TYR A 230 22.96 -26.83 -3.65
N PRO A 231 22.59 -27.95 -4.26
CA PRO A 231 22.39 -27.98 -5.72
C PRO A 231 21.27 -27.01 -6.10
N PRO A 232 21.42 -26.27 -7.21
CA PRO A 232 20.43 -25.29 -7.63
C PRO A 232 19.05 -25.92 -7.76
N ALA A 233 18.03 -25.23 -7.30
CA ALA A 233 16.65 -25.69 -7.36
C ALA A 233 16.22 -25.93 -8.82
N PRO A 234 15.36 -26.95 -9.10
CA PRO A 234 14.95 -27.28 -10.46
C PRO A 234 14.39 -26.08 -11.23
N GLY A 235 14.98 -25.78 -12.41
CA GLY A 235 14.55 -24.68 -13.27
C GLY A 235 15.20 -23.33 -13.01
N GLN A 236 16.09 -23.26 -12.03
CA GLN A 236 16.96 -22.09 -11.85
C GLN A 236 18.18 -22.18 -12.77
N PRO A 237 18.68 -21.05 -13.28
CA PRO A 237 19.97 -21.04 -13.94
C PRO A 237 21.00 -21.61 -12.95
N GLY A 238 21.87 -22.48 -13.43
CA GLY A 238 22.95 -23.00 -12.60
C GLY A 238 23.67 -21.82 -11.94
N VAL A 239 24.14 -22.06 -10.75
CA VAL A 239 24.85 -21.11 -9.93
C VAL A 239 25.83 -20.33 -10.81
N ASP A 240 25.63 -19.02 -10.92
CA ASP A 240 26.61 -18.11 -11.52
C ASP A 240 27.47 -17.56 -10.38
N PRO A 241 28.66 -18.13 -10.15
CA PRO A 241 29.52 -17.68 -9.06
C PRO A 241 30.00 -16.24 -9.22
N ASP A 242 29.81 -15.63 -10.40
CA ASP A 242 30.30 -14.29 -10.72
C ASP A 242 29.18 -13.23 -10.78
N ALA A 243 27.91 -13.61 -10.56
CA ALA A 243 26.78 -12.71 -10.73
C ALA A 243 26.80 -11.51 -9.77
N TYR A 244 27.51 -11.63 -8.65
CA TYR A 244 27.75 -10.53 -7.71
C TYR A 244 29.25 -10.46 -7.39
N THR A 245 29.90 -9.50 -7.96
CA THR A 245 31.26 -8.99 -7.71
C THR A 245 32.04 -9.66 -6.56
N GLY A 246 32.42 -10.93 -6.73
CA GLY A 246 33.44 -11.57 -5.88
C GLY A 246 32.95 -12.21 -4.59
N SER A 247 31.65 -12.42 -4.40
CA SER A 247 31.08 -13.16 -3.27
C SER A 247 30.32 -14.39 -3.78
N THR A 248 30.51 -15.52 -3.13
CA THR A 248 29.87 -16.78 -3.48
C THR A 248 28.55 -16.90 -2.71
N GLN A 249 27.42 -16.49 -3.28
CA GLN A 249 26.09 -16.66 -2.67
C GLN A 249 25.71 -18.10 -2.38
N ASN A 250 26.37 -19.02 -3.02
CA ASN A 250 26.01 -20.43 -3.07
C ASN A 250 26.04 -21.11 -1.72
N GLY A 251 26.95 -20.72 -0.86
CA GLY A 251 27.07 -21.22 0.50
C GLY A 251 25.91 -20.83 1.41
N TYR A 252 25.27 -19.70 1.16
CA TYR A 252 24.25 -19.09 2.00
C TYR A 252 22.83 -19.50 1.65
N GLU A 253 22.62 -20.09 0.49
CA GLU A 253 21.32 -20.59 0.05
C GLU A 253 20.99 -21.92 0.71
N GLY A 254 19.76 -22.09 1.17
CA GLY A 254 19.26 -23.36 1.69
C GLY A 254 18.73 -24.26 0.55
N PRO A 255 18.17 -25.42 0.90
CA PRO A 255 17.81 -26.47 -0.08
C PRO A 255 16.72 -26.06 -1.08
N THR A 256 15.97 -25.01 -0.78
CA THR A 256 14.84 -24.52 -1.62
C THR A 256 14.84 -23.01 -1.76
N THR A 257 15.93 -22.33 -1.40
CA THR A 257 16.04 -20.87 -1.43
C THR A 257 17.11 -20.41 -2.41
N PHE A 258 16.93 -19.20 -2.94
CA PHE A 258 17.95 -18.50 -3.73
C PHE A 258 17.71 -16.98 -3.66
N PHE A 259 18.78 -16.20 -3.84
CA PHE A 259 18.74 -14.75 -3.71
C PHE A 259 18.60 -14.05 -5.06
N THR A 260 17.85 -12.95 -5.09
CA THR A 260 17.77 -12.01 -6.22
C THR A 260 17.63 -10.57 -5.73
N ASN A 261 17.80 -9.61 -6.63
CA ASN A 261 17.62 -8.17 -6.34
C ASN A 261 18.46 -7.68 -5.15
N VAL A 262 19.64 -8.25 -4.94
CA VAL A 262 20.57 -7.76 -3.92
C VAL A 262 20.98 -6.33 -4.27
N SER A 263 20.85 -5.42 -3.31
CA SER A 263 21.18 -4.02 -3.50
C SER A 263 22.69 -3.78 -3.59
N THR A 264 23.10 -2.72 -4.27
CA THR A 264 24.52 -2.38 -4.42
C THR A 264 25.24 -2.03 -3.11
N ASP A 265 24.49 -1.69 -2.08
CA ASP A 265 24.99 -1.44 -0.72
C ASP A 265 24.90 -2.69 0.18
N LEU A 266 24.46 -3.82 -0.38
CA LEU A 266 24.37 -5.13 0.27
C LEU A 266 23.48 -5.16 1.53
N THR A 267 22.57 -4.21 1.66
CA THR A 267 21.68 -4.09 2.82
C THR A 267 20.29 -4.67 2.57
N SER A 268 19.99 -5.09 1.35
CA SER A 268 18.68 -5.67 1.02
C SER A 268 18.75 -6.64 -0.15
N GLY A 269 17.82 -7.58 -0.17
CA GLY A 269 17.69 -8.58 -1.22
C GLY A 269 16.32 -9.25 -1.19
N THR A 270 16.09 -10.16 -2.12
CA THR A 270 14.88 -10.99 -2.17
C THR A 270 15.28 -12.45 -2.03
N VAL A 271 14.75 -13.12 -1.03
CA VAL A 271 14.84 -14.57 -0.86
C VAL A 271 13.68 -15.21 -1.62
N ASN A 272 13.97 -16.03 -2.60
CA ASN A 272 12.98 -16.75 -3.40
C ASN A 272 12.91 -18.22 -2.97
N PHE A 273 11.75 -18.84 -3.17
CA PHE A 273 11.49 -20.23 -2.82
C PHE A 273 11.15 -21.04 -4.07
N SER A 274 11.89 -22.15 -4.30
CA SER A 274 11.67 -23.05 -5.42
C SER A 274 11.73 -24.53 -4.97
N PRO A 275 10.59 -25.26 -4.96
CA PRO A 275 9.23 -24.77 -5.24
C PRO A 275 8.74 -23.77 -4.20
N ALA A 276 7.66 -23.02 -4.55
CA ALA A 276 7.04 -22.08 -3.61
C ALA A 276 6.65 -22.76 -2.30
N LEU A 277 6.98 -22.13 -1.17
CA LEU A 277 6.77 -22.66 0.17
C LEU A 277 5.28 -22.70 0.49
N GLN A 278 4.69 -23.89 0.62
CA GLN A 278 3.25 -24.06 0.85
C GLN A 278 2.86 -23.72 2.30
N PRO A 279 1.58 -23.41 2.55
CA PRO A 279 1.09 -23.21 3.92
C PRO A 279 1.47 -24.37 4.84
N GLY A 280 2.01 -24.05 6.02
CA GLY A 280 2.49 -25.02 7.01
C GLY A 280 3.88 -25.57 6.77
N GLN A 281 4.54 -25.22 5.64
CA GLN A 281 5.92 -25.63 5.36
C GLN A 281 6.92 -24.62 5.91
N SER A 282 8.15 -25.10 6.10
CA SER A 282 9.32 -24.29 6.45
C SER A 282 10.52 -24.59 5.57
N THR A 283 11.43 -23.65 5.50
CA THR A 283 12.75 -23.77 4.86
C THR A 283 13.72 -22.83 5.59
N TYR A 284 14.97 -22.75 5.14
CA TYR A 284 15.99 -21.92 5.77
C TYR A 284 17.02 -21.42 4.75
N PHE A 285 17.81 -20.45 5.17
CA PHE A 285 18.97 -19.86 4.50
C PHE A 285 19.86 -19.17 5.54
N SER A 286 21.01 -18.67 5.16
CA SER A 286 21.84 -17.83 6.05
C SER A 286 22.02 -16.43 5.47
N LEU A 287 22.42 -15.52 6.34
CA LEU A 287 22.79 -14.14 6.02
C LEU A 287 23.99 -13.74 6.88
N GLU A 288 24.84 -12.88 6.32
CA GLU A 288 25.93 -12.24 7.03
C GLU A 288 25.45 -11.35 8.18
N GLU A 289 26.07 -11.44 9.34
CA GLU A 289 25.96 -10.52 10.48
C GLU A 289 24.59 -9.83 10.71
N PRO A 290 23.45 -10.50 10.79
CA PRO A 290 22.24 -9.81 11.19
C PRO A 290 22.32 -9.41 12.67
N PRO A 291 22.35 -8.12 13.00
CA PRO A 291 22.70 -7.67 14.35
C PRO A 291 21.64 -7.99 15.41
N SER A 292 20.38 -8.17 15.02
CA SER A 292 19.24 -8.58 15.86
C SER A 292 17.98 -8.80 15.04
N ALA A 293 16.98 -9.52 15.60
CA ALA A 293 15.67 -9.71 14.97
C ALA A 293 15.00 -8.37 14.57
N ASN A 294 15.18 -7.32 15.35
CA ASN A 294 14.60 -6.00 15.09
C ASN A 294 15.27 -5.26 13.92
N ALA A 295 16.47 -5.66 13.51
CA ALA A 295 17.16 -5.08 12.37
C ALA A 295 16.79 -5.77 11.05
N ILE A 296 16.24 -6.97 11.10
CA ILE A 296 15.75 -7.69 9.92
C ILE A 296 14.33 -7.18 9.60
N ASN A 297 14.18 -6.41 8.53
CA ASN A 297 12.89 -5.99 8.03
C ASN A 297 12.43 -6.92 6.91
N VAL A 298 11.29 -7.58 7.10
CA VAL A 298 10.67 -8.42 6.08
C VAL A 298 9.46 -7.71 5.50
N GLY A 299 9.34 -7.78 4.18
CA GLY A 299 8.28 -7.11 3.44
C GLY A 299 8.70 -5.72 2.94
N SER A 300 7.82 -5.13 2.15
CA SER A 300 8.04 -3.84 1.49
C SER A 300 6.74 -3.03 1.45
N THR A 301 6.76 -1.91 0.71
CA THR A 301 5.54 -1.17 0.41
C THR A 301 4.51 -2.08 -0.25
N PRO A 302 3.20 -1.85 -0.06
CA PRO A 302 2.18 -2.66 -0.71
C PRO A 302 2.35 -2.62 -2.23
N ILE A 303 2.15 -3.74 -2.90
CA ILE A 303 2.05 -3.76 -4.35
C ILE A 303 0.58 -3.55 -4.70
N GLY A 304 0.24 -2.39 -5.24
CA GLY A 304 -1.11 -2.05 -5.68
C GLY A 304 -1.06 -1.59 -7.14
N GLY A 305 -1.80 -2.27 -7.99
CA GLY A 305 -2.01 -1.87 -9.37
C GLY A 305 -3.06 -0.77 -9.50
N GLY A 306 -3.42 -0.44 -10.71
CA GLY A 306 -4.59 0.36 -11.03
C GLY A 306 -5.89 -0.36 -10.67
N LEU A 307 -7.01 0.25 -11.03
CA LEU A 307 -8.31 -0.41 -10.89
C LEU A 307 -8.35 -1.71 -11.70
N ASN A 308 -8.93 -2.73 -11.11
CA ASN A 308 -9.21 -3.99 -11.80
C ASN A 308 -10.56 -3.86 -12.53
N GLY A 309 -10.49 -3.45 -13.80
CA GLY A 309 -11.64 -3.19 -14.64
C GLY A 309 -12.19 -1.76 -14.55
N THR A 310 -13.24 -1.49 -15.31
CA THR A 310 -13.90 -0.19 -15.34
C THR A 310 -14.87 -0.03 -14.16
N PRO A 311 -14.95 1.17 -13.53
CA PRO A 311 -15.91 1.42 -12.46
C PRO A 311 -17.35 1.13 -12.89
N THR A 312 -18.11 0.45 -12.04
CA THR A 312 -19.56 0.28 -12.24
C THR A 312 -20.28 1.50 -11.69
N VAL A 313 -20.98 2.23 -12.56
CA VAL A 313 -21.53 3.56 -12.22
C VAL A 313 -23.05 3.59 -12.24
N THR A 314 -23.62 4.36 -11.31
CA THR A 314 -25.01 4.87 -11.36
C THR A 314 -25.00 6.39 -11.52
N ALA A 315 -26.13 7.04 -11.36
CA ALA A 315 -26.19 8.51 -11.34
C ALA A 315 -25.49 9.12 -10.13
N THR A 316 -25.46 8.42 -8.99
CA THR A 316 -24.98 8.98 -7.71
C THR A 316 -24.01 8.08 -6.97
N SER A 317 -23.55 7.00 -7.59
CA SER A 317 -22.56 6.10 -7.01
C SER A 317 -21.63 5.52 -8.07
N ALA A 318 -20.46 5.05 -7.62
CA ALA A 318 -19.52 4.29 -8.42
C ALA A 318 -18.87 3.21 -7.54
N SER A 319 -18.77 1.98 -8.04
CA SER A 319 -18.07 0.90 -7.37
C SER A 319 -16.73 0.65 -8.07
N PHE A 320 -15.69 0.50 -7.28
CA PHE A 320 -14.31 0.30 -7.69
C PHE A 320 -13.81 -1.05 -7.20
N THR A 321 -12.95 -1.67 -7.96
CA THR A 321 -12.25 -2.91 -7.59
C THR A 321 -10.78 -2.75 -7.95
N ALA A 322 -9.89 -3.22 -7.08
CA ALA A 322 -8.45 -3.26 -7.30
C ALA A 322 -7.86 -4.53 -6.69
N ILE A 323 -6.63 -4.85 -7.05
CA ILE A 323 -5.87 -5.94 -6.45
C ILE A 323 -4.70 -5.31 -5.67
N VAL A 324 -4.53 -5.73 -4.42
CA VAL A 324 -3.46 -5.28 -3.52
C VAL A 324 -2.76 -6.49 -2.94
N ASN A 325 -1.43 -6.51 -3.02
CA ASN A 325 -0.59 -7.44 -2.28
C ASN A 325 -0.02 -6.68 -1.07
N PRO A 326 -0.27 -7.14 0.16
CA PRO A 326 0.26 -6.52 1.38
C PRO A 326 1.78 -6.50 1.48
N ASN A 327 2.43 -7.42 0.77
CA ASN A 327 3.87 -7.56 0.69
C ASN A 327 4.54 -7.73 2.08
N GLY A 328 3.99 -8.65 2.86
CA GLY A 328 4.55 -9.07 4.17
C GLY A 328 4.26 -8.15 5.35
N SER A 329 3.42 -7.12 5.20
CA SER A 329 3.10 -6.19 6.29
C SER A 329 1.63 -5.81 6.32
N ALA A 330 1.07 -5.73 7.53
CA ALA A 330 -0.33 -5.33 7.74
C ALA A 330 -0.66 -4.06 6.94
N THR A 331 -1.56 -4.19 5.96
CA THR A 331 -1.84 -3.20 4.93
C THR A 331 -3.30 -2.76 5.00
N THR A 332 -3.51 -1.48 4.80
CA THR A 332 -4.83 -0.88 4.60
C THR A 332 -4.95 -0.31 3.20
N ALA A 333 -6.16 -0.29 2.65
CA ALA A 333 -6.43 0.30 1.35
C ALA A 333 -7.74 1.09 1.32
N GLN A 334 -7.77 2.12 0.47
CA GLN A 334 -8.94 2.92 0.16
C GLN A 334 -8.87 3.43 -1.27
N PHE A 335 -9.99 3.85 -1.81
CA PHE A 335 -10.01 4.60 -3.07
C PHE A 335 -10.21 6.08 -2.77
N GLU A 336 -9.37 6.90 -3.36
CA GLU A 336 -9.50 8.35 -3.33
C GLU A 336 -10.04 8.82 -4.68
N TYR A 337 -11.01 9.74 -4.63
CA TYR A 337 -11.68 10.22 -5.83
C TYR A 337 -12.01 11.71 -5.75
N ASN A 338 -11.94 12.37 -6.89
CA ASN A 338 -12.20 13.79 -7.04
C ASN A 338 -13.17 14.06 -8.18
N LEU A 339 -13.96 15.10 -8.04
CA LEU A 339 -14.65 15.67 -9.16
C LEU A 339 -13.61 16.30 -10.12
N ASP A 340 -13.82 16.13 -11.43
CA ASP A 340 -12.95 16.65 -12.49
C ASP A 340 -12.26 17.98 -12.11
N PRO A 341 -10.95 18.12 -12.32
CA PRO A 341 -10.16 19.31 -11.94
C PRO A 341 -10.72 20.65 -12.41
N ARG A 342 -11.54 20.66 -13.47
CA ARG A 342 -12.25 21.85 -13.91
C ARG A 342 -13.19 22.43 -12.83
N TYR A 343 -13.58 21.62 -11.86
CA TYR A 343 -14.43 21.98 -10.74
C TYR A 343 -13.69 22.00 -9.40
N SER A 344 -12.47 21.48 -9.34
CA SER A 344 -11.69 21.26 -8.10
C SER A 344 -11.37 22.53 -7.31
N SER A 345 -11.28 23.70 -7.98
CA SER A 345 -11.04 24.97 -7.29
C SER A 345 -12.22 25.48 -6.46
N LEU A 346 -13.37 24.79 -6.55
CA LEU A 346 -14.65 25.25 -5.99
C LEU A 346 -15.35 24.18 -5.12
N VAL A 347 -14.88 22.95 -5.16
CA VAL A 347 -15.41 21.82 -4.39
C VAL A 347 -14.29 21.26 -3.53
N ASP A 348 -14.56 21.10 -2.24
CA ASP A 348 -13.60 20.65 -1.23
C ASP A 348 -12.88 19.36 -1.60
N ALA A 349 -11.69 19.25 -1.01
CA ALA A 349 -10.81 18.11 -0.75
C ALA A 349 -11.17 16.76 -1.41
N THR A 350 -10.13 16.05 -1.82
CA THR A 350 -10.15 14.62 -2.15
C THR A 350 -11.10 13.88 -1.21
N GLN A 351 -12.05 13.16 -1.79
CA GLN A 351 -12.96 12.27 -1.06
C GLN A 351 -12.39 10.87 -1.08
N SER A 352 -12.66 10.09 -0.04
CA SER A 352 -12.21 8.70 0.05
C SER A 352 -13.34 7.76 0.44
N THR A 353 -13.22 6.52 0.00
CA THR A 353 -14.03 5.42 0.53
C THR A 353 -13.54 5.06 1.95
N PRO A 354 -14.32 4.34 2.74
CA PRO A 354 -13.82 3.80 4.00
C PRO A 354 -12.55 2.99 3.81
N VAL A 355 -11.61 3.14 4.75
CA VAL A 355 -10.38 2.35 4.82
C VAL A 355 -10.74 0.89 5.08
N GLN A 356 -10.13 -0.03 4.35
CA GLN A 356 -10.31 -1.48 4.49
C GLN A 356 -9.00 -2.12 4.90
N ASN A 357 -9.07 -3.13 5.75
CA ASN A 357 -7.94 -3.98 6.09
C ASN A 357 -7.75 -5.04 4.99
N VAL A 358 -6.53 -5.16 4.46
CA VAL A 358 -6.21 -6.06 3.35
C VAL A 358 -5.60 -7.37 3.84
N GLY A 359 -4.88 -7.33 4.96
CA GLY A 359 -4.07 -8.43 5.47
C GLY A 359 -2.61 -8.01 5.58
N GLY A 360 -1.70 -8.96 5.75
CA GLY A 360 -0.26 -8.69 5.90
C GLY A 360 0.64 -9.75 5.25
N ASP A 361 0.05 -10.68 4.49
CA ASP A 361 0.76 -11.75 3.78
C ASP A 361 1.37 -11.26 2.44
N PHE A 362 1.83 -12.19 1.63
CA PHE A 362 2.36 -11.92 0.28
C PHE A 362 1.39 -12.32 -0.84
N ALA A 363 0.12 -12.57 -0.52
CA ALA A 363 -0.90 -12.91 -1.50
C ALA A 363 -1.58 -11.67 -2.10
N ASN A 364 -2.19 -11.84 -3.26
CA ASN A 364 -3.01 -10.83 -3.89
C ASN A 364 -4.44 -10.86 -3.33
N HIS A 365 -4.90 -9.74 -2.80
CA HIS A 365 -6.24 -9.57 -2.26
C HIS A 365 -7.06 -8.62 -3.12
N VAL A 366 -8.34 -8.96 -3.31
CA VAL A 366 -9.28 -8.09 -4.02
C VAL A 366 -9.90 -7.09 -3.04
N VAL A 367 -9.72 -5.80 -3.32
CA VAL A 367 -10.32 -4.69 -2.58
C VAL A 367 -11.46 -4.11 -3.41
N THR A 368 -12.65 -3.99 -2.83
CA THR A 368 -13.82 -3.39 -3.49
C THR A 368 -14.47 -2.37 -2.58
N ALA A 369 -14.79 -1.20 -3.14
CA ALA A 369 -15.53 -0.17 -2.39
C ALA A 369 -16.47 0.63 -3.31
N THR A 370 -17.47 1.28 -2.70
CA THR A 370 -18.44 2.10 -3.41
C THR A 370 -18.43 3.53 -2.89
N ALA A 371 -18.16 4.48 -3.79
CA ALA A 371 -18.38 5.91 -3.56
C ALA A 371 -19.87 6.23 -3.77
N THR A 372 -20.45 7.03 -2.86
CA THR A 372 -21.84 7.46 -2.91
C THR A 372 -21.98 8.98 -2.84
N GLY A 373 -23.16 9.52 -3.19
CA GLY A 373 -23.39 10.96 -3.17
C GLY A 373 -22.73 11.71 -4.33
N LEU A 374 -22.35 11.01 -5.38
CA LEU A 374 -21.73 11.58 -6.57
C LEU A 374 -22.74 12.45 -7.34
N VAL A 375 -22.22 13.44 -8.07
CA VAL A 375 -23.00 14.31 -8.95
C VAL A 375 -23.37 13.54 -10.23
N PRO A 376 -24.65 13.51 -10.64
CA PRO A 376 -25.06 12.85 -11.87
C PRO A 376 -24.42 13.48 -13.12
N ASN A 377 -24.17 12.65 -14.16
CA ASN A 377 -23.61 13.07 -15.45
C ASN A 377 -22.30 13.87 -15.33
N ALA A 378 -21.53 13.64 -14.28
CA ALA A 378 -20.26 14.32 -13.98
C ALA A 378 -19.07 13.37 -14.18
N VAL A 379 -17.93 13.95 -14.54
CA VAL A 379 -16.66 13.23 -14.66
C VAL A 379 -15.92 13.32 -13.32
N TYR A 380 -15.32 12.21 -12.92
CA TYR A 380 -14.49 12.06 -11.73
C TYR A 380 -13.19 11.39 -12.12
N ASP A 381 -12.16 11.58 -11.34
CA ASP A 381 -11.01 10.71 -11.27
C ASP A 381 -11.05 9.85 -10.02
N VAL A 382 -10.39 8.71 -10.06
CA VAL A 382 -10.23 7.81 -8.91
C VAL A 382 -8.90 7.09 -9.00
N HIS A 383 -8.27 6.86 -7.86
CA HIS A 383 -7.10 5.99 -7.73
C HIS A 383 -7.16 5.19 -6.43
N LEU A 384 -6.44 4.08 -6.42
CA LEU A 384 -6.21 3.28 -5.21
C LEU A 384 -5.10 3.91 -4.38
N VAL A 385 -5.25 3.87 -3.06
CA VAL A 385 -4.19 4.15 -2.08
C VAL A 385 -4.09 2.96 -1.16
N ALA A 386 -2.93 2.33 -1.10
CA ALA A 386 -2.61 1.24 -0.18
C ALA A 386 -1.43 1.63 0.69
N SER A 387 -1.49 1.35 2.00
CA SER A 387 -0.49 1.79 2.98
C SER A 387 -0.19 0.71 4.01
N ASN A 388 1.09 0.54 4.34
CA ASN A 388 1.57 -0.28 5.46
C ASN A 388 2.71 0.42 6.20
N LYS A 389 3.38 -0.26 7.16
CA LYS A 389 4.50 0.30 7.93
C LYS A 389 5.71 0.71 7.07
N ASN A 390 5.88 0.09 5.90
CA ASN A 390 7.02 0.33 5.00
C ASN A 390 6.75 1.46 4.00
N GLY A 391 5.52 1.98 3.93
CA GLY A 391 5.17 3.11 3.07
C GLY A 391 3.81 2.99 2.39
N GLN A 392 3.63 3.79 1.35
CA GLN A 392 2.39 3.92 0.61
C GLN A 392 2.61 3.69 -0.88
N THR A 393 1.66 3.01 -1.50
CA THR A 393 1.55 2.89 -2.96
C THR A 393 0.27 3.56 -3.42
N VAL A 394 0.39 4.42 -4.44
CA VAL A 394 -0.71 5.13 -5.08
C VAL A 394 -0.84 4.66 -6.51
N GLY A 395 -1.99 4.13 -6.86
CA GLY A 395 -2.30 3.67 -8.22
C GLY A 395 -2.50 4.84 -9.21
N PRO A 396 -2.53 4.56 -10.52
CA PRO A 396 -2.79 5.58 -11.53
C PRO A 396 -4.22 6.11 -11.44
N ASN A 397 -4.41 7.39 -11.79
CA ASN A 397 -5.73 8.00 -11.89
C ASN A 397 -6.52 7.41 -13.06
N VAL A 398 -7.74 7.01 -12.80
CA VAL A 398 -8.70 6.51 -13.79
C VAL A 398 -9.90 7.46 -13.86
N LEU A 399 -10.22 7.95 -15.05
CA LEU A 399 -11.39 8.79 -15.26
C LEU A 399 -12.64 7.93 -15.43
N PHE A 400 -13.73 8.32 -14.77
CA PHE A 400 -15.03 7.72 -14.98
C PHE A 400 -16.12 8.80 -15.03
N LYS A 401 -17.26 8.48 -15.61
CA LYS A 401 -18.40 9.39 -15.69
C LYS A 401 -19.63 8.72 -15.10
N THR A 402 -20.26 9.40 -14.13
CA THR A 402 -21.55 8.95 -13.59
C THR A 402 -22.66 8.97 -14.63
N SER A 403 -23.62 8.09 -14.48
CA SER A 403 -24.79 8.05 -15.34
C SER A 403 -25.65 9.32 -15.19
N LYS A 404 -26.50 9.59 -16.17
CA LYS A 404 -27.50 10.67 -16.05
C LYS A 404 -28.51 10.33 -14.95
N GLY A 405 -28.92 11.35 -14.22
CA GLY A 405 -30.03 11.26 -13.28
C GLY A 405 -31.37 11.11 -13.99
N SER A 406 -32.43 10.92 -13.20
CA SER A 406 -33.78 10.88 -13.74
C SER A 406 -34.20 12.27 -14.27
N THR A 407 -34.86 12.32 -15.41
CA THR A 407 -35.41 13.57 -15.92
C THR A 407 -36.43 14.14 -14.93
N PRO A 408 -36.23 15.36 -14.42
CA PRO A 408 -37.13 15.95 -13.44
C PRO A 408 -38.52 16.25 -14.05
N GLY A 409 -39.53 16.16 -13.21
CA GLY A 409 -40.88 16.55 -13.57
C GLY A 409 -41.03 18.05 -13.84
N ALA A 410 -42.26 18.47 -14.19
CA ALA A 410 -42.56 19.89 -14.34
C ALA A 410 -42.34 20.66 -13.02
N PRO A 411 -41.89 21.93 -13.08
CA PRO A 411 -41.73 22.75 -11.89
C PRO A 411 -43.08 22.98 -11.19
N THR A 412 -43.05 23.11 -9.87
CA THR A 412 -44.25 23.35 -9.04
C THR A 412 -44.25 24.80 -8.55
N LEU A 413 -45.34 25.49 -8.79
CA LEU A 413 -45.52 26.91 -8.47
C LEU A 413 -45.21 27.20 -6.99
N GLY A 414 -44.27 28.11 -6.74
CA GLY A 414 -43.82 28.54 -5.43
C GLY A 414 -42.99 27.51 -4.66
N ARG A 415 -42.76 26.29 -5.16
CA ARG A 415 -42.04 25.22 -4.47
C ARG A 415 -40.74 24.80 -5.17
N SER A 416 -40.79 24.58 -6.48
CA SER A 416 -39.63 24.13 -7.24
C SER A 416 -39.52 24.77 -8.61
N VAL A 417 -38.31 24.86 -9.12
CA VAL A 417 -37.97 25.35 -10.44
C VAL A 417 -37.03 24.36 -11.13
N ASN A 418 -37.03 24.34 -12.45
CA ASN A 418 -36.09 23.52 -13.23
C ASN A 418 -35.01 24.42 -13.83
N ILE A 419 -33.78 24.02 -13.70
CA ILE A 419 -32.62 24.71 -14.25
C ILE A 419 -31.81 23.78 -15.14
N SER A 420 -31.23 24.31 -16.18
CA SER A 420 -30.26 23.60 -17.04
C SER A 420 -29.10 24.50 -17.38
N LEU A 421 -27.94 23.90 -17.53
CA LEU A 421 -26.74 24.58 -18.00
C LEU A 421 -26.92 25.00 -19.45
N VAL A 422 -26.60 26.26 -19.78
CA VAL A 422 -26.53 26.78 -21.13
C VAL A 422 -25.05 26.84 -21.58
N SER A 423 -24.18 27.38 -20.77
CA SER A 423 -22.75 27.47 -21.06
C SER A 423 -21.90 27.70 -19.77
N GLY A 424 -20.62 27.41 -19.84
CA GLY A 424 -19.68 27.69 -18.78
C GLY A 424 -19.85 26.82 -17.53
N LEU A 425 -19.43 27.34 -16.39
CA LEU A 425 -19.50 26.68 -15.08
C LEU A 425 -20.60 27.33 -14.24
N VAL A 426 -21.54 26.53 -13.79
CA VAL A 426 -22.59 26.93 -12.85
C VAL A 426 -22.60 25.97 -11.66
N LEU A 427 -22.68 26.51 -10.45
CA LEU A 427 -22.80 25.73 -9.24
C LEU A 427 -24.16 25.96 -8.58
N VAL A 428 -24.69 24.92 -7.95
CA VAL A 428 -25.96 24.94 -7.21
C VAL A 428 -25.70 24.54 -5.76
N LYS A 429 -26.21 25.28 -4.80
CA LYS A 429 -26.05 24.99 -3.38
C LYS A 429 -27.02 23.91 -2.93
N VAL A 430 -26.51 22.72 -2.65
CA VAL A 430 -27.28 21.56 -2.17
C VAL A 430 -26.71 21.14 -0.81
N HIS A 431 -27.57 21.01 0.21
CA HIS A 431 -27.17 20.66 1.59
C HIS A 431 -25.95 21.47 2.12
N GLY A 432 -25.94 22.79 1.78
CA GLY A 432 -24.88 23.70 2.24
C GLY A 432 -23.62 23.76 1.37
N LYS A 433 -23.40 22.80 0.46
CA LYS A 433 -22.27 22.75 -0.46
C LYS A 433 -22.66 23.18 -1.87
N PHE A 434 -21.75 23.85 -2.59
CA PHE A 434 -21.93 24.14 -4.01
C PHE A 434 -21.45 22.93 -4.82
N ILE A 435 -22.35 22.40 -5.68
CA ILE A 435 -22.07 21.32 -6.61
C ILE A 435 -22.30 21.78 -8.05
N PRO A 436 -21.57 21.27 -9.05
CA PRO A 436 -21.75 21.68 -10.45
C PRO A 436 -23.12 21.25 -11.00
N LEU A 437 -23.69 22.13 -11.81
CA LEU A 437 -24.89 21.85 -12.60
C LEU A 437 -24.46 21.16 -13.89
N THR A 438 -24.65 19.86 -13.97
CA THR A 438 -24.18 19.01 -15.09
C THR A 438 -25.32 18.57 -16.02
N GLU A 439 -26.57 18.69 -15.55
CA GLU A 439 -27.77 18.29 -16.31
C GLU A 439 -29.00 19.09 -15.89
N LEU A 440 -30.13 18.84 -16.58
CA LEU A 440 -31.43 19.42 -16.19
C LEU A 440 -31.79 18.96 -14.76
N THR A 441 -31.91 19.90 -13.87
CA THR A 441 -32.11 19.62 -12.43
C THR A 441 -33.31 20.40 -11.90
N GLN A 442 -34.15 19.76 -11.08
CA GLN A 442 -35.20 20.43 -10.34
C GLN A 442 -34.66 20.81 -8.96
N ILE A 443 -34.77 22.08 -8.59
CA ILE A 443 -34.32 22.62 -7.34
C ILE A 443 -35.47 23.27 -6.56
N PRO A 444 -35.47 23.24 -5.20
CA PRO A 444 -36.39 24.01 -4.40
C PRO A 444 -36.25 25.52 -4.63
N THR A 445 -37.32 26.29 -4.44
CA THR A 445 -37.19 27.75 -4.27
C THR A 445 -36.31 28.05 -3.06
N ASN A 446 -35.66 29.21 -3.02
CA ASN A 446 -34.62 29.62 -2.06
C ASN A 446 -33.21 29.00 -2.31
N THR A 447 -33.05 28.17 -3.29
CA THR A 447 -31.72 27.63 -3.65
C THR A 447 -30.81 28.75 -4.18
N GLN A 448 -29.55 28.78 -3.73
CA GLN A 448 -28.52 29.67 -4.26
C GLN A 448 -27.85 29.03 -5.48
N ILE A 449 -27.59 29.86 -6.47
CA ILE A 449 -26.92 29.48 -7.72
C ILE A 449 -25.76 30.44 -7.94
N ASP A 450 -24.58 29.90 -8.18
CA ASP A 450 -23.41 30.63 -8.65
C ASP A 450 -23.29 30.45 -10.17
N ALA A 451 -23.60 31.49 -10.91
CA ALA A 451 -23.48 31.59 -12.36
C ALA A 451 -22.44 32.65 -12.78
N LEU A 452 -21.44 32.99 -11.91
CA LEU A 452 -20.39 33.95 -12.22
C LEU A 452 -19.61 33.60 -13.49
N LYS A 453 -19.38 32.32 -13.70
CA LYS A 453 -18.59 31.79 -14.83
C LYS A 453 -19.44 31.00 -15.82
N GLY A 454 -20.78 31.11 -15.75
CA GLY A 454 -21.66 30.34 -16.61
C GLY A 454 -23.03 30.97 -16.80
N SER A 455 -23.89 30.26 -17.53
CA SER A 455 -25.25 30.68 -17.88
C SER A 455 -26.21 29.53 -17.68
N ILE A 456 -27.37 29.81 -17.10
CA ILE A 456 -28.47 28.86 -16.91
C ILE A 456 -29.70 29.24 -17.72
N LYS A 457 -30.49 28.23 -18.11
CA LYS A 457 -31.89 28.37 -18.49
C LYS A 457 -32.75 27.97 -17.29
N LEU A 458 -33.61 28.89 -16.87
CA LEU A 458 -34.55 28.70 -15.77
C LEU A 458 -35.96 28.47 -16.34
N LEU A 459 -36.66 27.45 -15.83
CA LEU A 459 -38.05 27.15 -16.15
C LEU A 459 -38.84 27.18 -14.83
N THR A 460 -39.90 27.98 -14.77
CA THR A 460 -40.79 28.10 -13.61
C THR A 460 -42.26 27.92 -13.99
N ALA A 461 -43.07 27.42 -13.06
CA ALA A 461 -44.51 27.28 -13.28
C ALA A 461 -45.22 28.64 -13.26
N VAL A 462 -46.36 28.75 -13.96
CA VAL A 462 -47.24 29.93 -13.89
C VAL A 462 -48.64 29.54 -13.40
N PRO A 463 -49.37 30.46 -12.73
CA PRO A 463 -50.74 30.23 -12.31
C PRO A 463 -51.66 29.92 -13.50
N GLY A 464 -52.72 29.13 -13.30
CA GLY A 464 -53.76 28.85 -14.30
C GLY A 464 -53.39 27.72 -15.30
N GLY A 465 -52.37 26.94 -15.02
CA GLY A 465 -51.96 25.77 -15.85
C GLY A 465 -52.72 24.49 -15.60
N GLY A 466 -53.62 24.42 -14.64
CA GLY A 466 -54.48 23.29 -14.35
C GLY A 466 -55.83 23.78 -13.85
N LYS A 467 -56.90 23.49 -14.56
CA LYS A 467 -58.24 23.56 -13.94
C LYS A 467 -58.27 22.57 -12.80
N PRO A 468 -58.81 22.92 -11.60
CA PRO A 468 -59.10 21.94 -10.58
C PRO A 468 -60.01 20.87 -11.21
N ALA A 469 -59.68 19.63 -11.09
CA ALA A 469 -60.54 18.52 -11.49
C ALA A 469 -61.71 18.37 -10.51
N HIS A 470 -62.67 19.28 -10.55
CA HIS A 470 -63.94 19.14 -9.83
C HIS A 470 -65.08 18.61 -10.67
N ASP A 471 -64.93 18.41 -11.99
CA ASP A 471 -65.99 17.89 -12.89
C ASP A 471 -65.48 16.84 -13.90
N ALA A 472 -64.73 15.87 -13.47
CA ALA A 472 -64.33 14.76 -14.36
C ALA A 472 -64.54 13.38 -13.70
N ALA A 473 -65.71 13.19 -13.11
CA ALA A 473 -66.22 11.85 -12.81
C ALA A 473 -67.03 11.30 -14.02
N ALA A 474 -66.41 11.28 -15.22
CA ALA A 474 -66.88 10.46 -16.33
C ALA A 474 -65.80 10.39 -17.43
N LYS A 475 -65.34 9.14 -17.69
CA LYS A 475 -64.50 8.68 -18.79
C LYS A 475 -62.97 8.65 -18.52
N GLY A 476 -62.51 7.46 -18.16
CA GLY A 476 -61.16 7.01 -17.95
C GLY A 476 -60.14 7.24 -19.06
N LYS A 477 -59.64 8.45 -19.17
CA LYS A 477 -58.35 8.77 -19.80
C LYS A 477 -57.60 9.73 -18.85
N LYS A 478 -56.56 9.26 -18.20
CA LYS A 478 -55.57 10.11 -17.46
C LYS A 478 -54.87 11.03 -18.45
N GLY A 479 -55.52 12.14 -18.78
CA GLY A 479 -54.91 13.24 -19.53
C GLY A 479 -53.85 13.91 -18.63
N LYS A 480 -52.57 13.80 -18.95
CA LYS A 480 -51.50 14.57 -18.31
C LYS A 480 -51.77 16.06 -18.52
N THR A 481 -52.24 16.75 -17.49
CA THR A 481 -52.42 18.22 -17.48
C THR A 481 -51.05 18.88 -17.67
N LYS A 482 -50.84 19.52 -18.84
CA LYS A 482 -49.57 20.18 -19.16
C LYS A 482 -49.44 21.47 -18.33
N THR A 483 -48.54 21.50 -17.34
CA THR A 483 -48.25 22.69 -16.55
C THR A 483 -47.77 23.82 -17.46
N LYS A 484 -48.42 24.99 -17.39
CA LYS A 484 -47.94 26.19 -18.09
C LYS A 484 -46.66 26.68 -17.40
N THR A 485 -45.67 27.05 -18.17
CA THR A 485 -44.36 27.48 -17.68
C THR A 485 -43.91 28.77 -18.36
N GLN A 486 -43.01 29.47 -17.71
CA GLN A 486 -42.25 30.61 -18.23
C GLN A 486 -40.74 30.34 -18.11
N THR A 487 -39.95 31.04 -18.93
CA THR A 487 -38.52 30.74 -19.05
C THR A 487 -37.67 32.01 -19.11
N GLY A 488 -36.44 31.92 -18.59
CA GLY A 488 -35.43 32.97 -18.68
C GLY A 488 -34.02 32.38 -18.70
N THR A 489 -33.08 33.15 -19.25
CA THR A 489 -31.64 32.84 -19.25
C THR A 489 -30.92 33.86 -18.38
N PHE A 490 -30.04 33.40 -17.51
CA PHE A 490 -29.37 34.21 -16.50
C PHE A 490 -27.90 33.84 -16.38
N SER A 491 -27.00 34.85 -16.25
CA SER A 491 -25.53 34.63 -16.11
C SER A 491 -24.83 35.79 -15.40
N GLY A 492 -23.60 35.57 -14.96
CA GLY A 492 -22.67 36.60 -14.47
C GLY A 492 -22.81 36.97 -13.00
N ALA A 493 -23.66 36.30 -12.20
CA ALA A 493 -23.85 36.62 -10.79
C ALA A 493 -24.15 35.41 -9.93
N ILE A 494 -24.06 35.60 -8.62
CA ILE A 494 -24.59 34.67 -7.62
C ILE A 494 -25.97 35.17 -7.18
N PHE A 495 -26.97 34.31 -7.25
CA PHE A 495 -28.33 34.70 -6.92
C PHE A 495 -29.11 33.56 -6.26
N LYS A 496 -30.19 33.95 -5.57
CA LYS A 496 -31.18 33.06 -4.98
C LYS A 496 -32.52 33.22 -5.71
N ILE A 497 -33.16 32.09 -6.05
CA ILE A 497 -34.43 32.09 -6.76
C ILE A 497 -35.60 31.93 -5.78
N THR A 498 -36.57 32.83 -5.86
CA THR A 498 -37.85 32.70 -5.16
C THR A 498 -38.98 32.79 -6.21
N GLN A 499 -40.17 32.25 -5.89
CA GLN A 499 -41.33 32.39 -6.74
C GLN A 499 -42.59 32.65 -5.89
N ALA A 500 -43.30 33.72 -6.21
CA ALA A 500 -44.58 34.06 -5.60
C ALA A 500 -45.76 33.27 -6.24
N HIS A 501 -46.88 33.15 -5.50
CA HIS A 501 -48.08 32.46 -5.98
C HIS A 501 -48.71 33.06 -7.24
N ASN A 502 -48.45 34.35 -7.50
CA ASN A 502 -48.89 35.02 -8.75
C ASN A 502 -47.98 34.70 -9.97
N GLY A 503 -47.01 33.81 -9.80
CA GLY A 503 -46.08 33.37 -10.81
C GLY A 503 -44.81 34.21 -10.98
N LEU A 504 -44.69 35.35 -10.28
CA LEU A 504 -43.48 36.17 -10.34
C LEU A 504 -42.29 35.42 -9.79
N ALA A 505 -41.29 35.16 -10.62
CA ALA A 505 -40.03 34.57 -10.22
C ALA A 505 -38.99 35.68 -9.98
N THR A 506 -38.42 35.72 -8.78
CA THR A 506 -37.45 36.75 -8.37
C THR A 506 -36.06 36.12 -8.13
N LEU A 507 -35.06 36.68 -8.83
CA LEU A 507 -33.67 36.36 -8.67
C LEU A 507 -33.01 37.46 -7.83
N SER A 508 -32.71 37.17 -6.57
CA SER A 508 -32.06 38.12 -5.66
C SER A 508 -30.56 37.87 -5.66
N LEU A 509 -29.77 38.92 -5.93
CA LEU A 509 -28.30 38.85 -5.86
C LEU A 509 -27.87 38.50 -4.43
N VAL A 510 -26.88 37.64 -4.30
CA VAL A 510 -26.35 37.13 -3.03
C VAL A 510 -24.89 37.53 -2.89
N GLU A 511 -24.57 38.14 -1.77
CA GLU A 511 -23.22 38.51 -1.40
C GLU A 511 -22.64 37.51 -0.42
N SER A 512 -21.30 37.40 -0.36
CA SER A 512 -20.58 36.60 0.63
C SER A 512 -21.05 35.14 0.71
N ALA A 513 -21.46 34.57 -0.43
CA ALA A 513 -22.01 33.22 -0.52
C ALA A 513 -20.97 32.13 -0.11
N PHE A 514 -19.68 32.42 -0.30
CA PHE A 514 -18.52 31.62 0.08
C PHE A 514 -17.28 32.51 0.18
N LYS A 515 -16.15 31.98 0.68
CA LYS A 515 -14.88 32.72 0.79
C LYS A 515 -14.39 33.15 -0.61
N GLY A 516 -14.21 34.46 -0.81
CA GLY A 516 -13.84 35.04 -2.11
C GLY A 516 -15.02 35.44 -3.01
N ALA A 517 -16.28 35.16 -2.62
CA ALA A 517 -17.46 35.64 -3.35
C ALA A 517 -17.57 37.18 -3.34
N PRO A 518 -18.29 37.78 -4.30
CA PRO A 518 -18.55 39.22 -4.31
C PRO A 518 -19.16 39.70 -2.99
N THR A 519 -18.63 40.81 -2.49
CA THR A 519 -19.09 41.39 -1.21
C THR A 519 -18.89 42.90 -1.15
N TYR A 520 -19.82 43.61 -0.50
CA TYR A 520 -19.67 45.04 -0.22
C TYR A 520 -18.50 45.38 0.72
N ALA A 521 -17.96 44.43 1.48
CA ALA A 521 -16.75 44.61 2.25
C ALA A 521 -15.53 44.99 1.37
N SER A 522 -15.54 44.59 0.09
CA SER A 522 -14.49 44.95 -0.89
C SER A 522 -14.60 46.41 -1.39
N CYS A 523 -15.58 47.17 -0.99
CA CYS A 523 -15.80 48.57 -1.41
C CYS A 523 -14.90 49.59 -0.69
N GLY A 524 -14.09 49.21 0.30
CA GLY A 524 -13.15 50.05 1.03
C GLY A 524 -13.86 51.20 1.76
N GLY A 525 -14.13 51.06 3.05
CA GLY A 525 -14.38 52.21 3.92
C GLY A 525 -13.03 52.85 4.28
N LYS A 526 -12.85 54.16 4.09
CA LYS A 526 -11.76 54.91 4.73
C LYS A 526 -11.94 54.79 6.24
N LYS A 527 -10.82 54.60 6.96
CA LYS A 527 -10.81 54.70 8.43
C LYS A 527 -11.41 56.05 8.85
N ALA A 528 -12.22 56.05 9.89
CA ALA A 528 -12.77 57.25 10.51
C ALA A 528 -11.62 58.22 10.82
N GLY A 529 -11.57 59.35 10.12
CA GLY A 529 -10.56 60.41 10.33
C GLY A 529 -10.42 61.40 9.16
N ASP A 530 -10.83 61.08 7.94
CA ASP A 530 -10.80 62.01 6.83
C ASP A 530 -12.19 62.57 6.50
N ALA A 531 -12.43 63.79 6.97
CA ALA A 531 -13.65 64.58 6.72
C ALA A 531 -13.65 65.18 5.30
N THR A 532 -13.71 64.38 4.28
CA THR A 532 -14.18 64.77 2.95
C THR A 532 -15.07 63.63 2.45
N ALA A 533 -16.34 63.96 2.04
CA ALA A 533 -17.27 63.00 1.43
C ALA A 533 -16.67 62.39 0.18
N ALA A 534 -15.85 61.39 0.35
CA ALA A 534 -15.27 60.63 -0.79
C ALA A 534 -16.41 59.93 -1.51
N ALA A 535 -16.62 60.26 -2.76
CA ALA A 535 -17.57 59.56 -3.64
C ALA A 535 -17.34 58.05 -3.55
N LEU A 536 -18.39 57.30 -3.22
CA LEU A 536 -18.32 55.85 -3.18
C LEU A 536 -17.82 55.33 -4.55
N SER A 537 -16.86 54.42 -4.53
CA SER A 537 -16.34 53.81 -5.75
C SER A 537 -17.46 53.26 -6.61
N SER A 538 -17.41 53.51 -7.91
CA SER A 538 -18.32 52.91 -8.89
C SER A 538 -18.00 51.45 -9.25
N LYS A 539 -17.10 50.82 -8.50
CA LYS A 539 -16.70 49.41 -8.70
C LYS A 539 -17.92 48.49 -8.74
N THR A 540 -18.03 47.68 -9.77
CA THR A 540 -19.06 46.66 -9.87
C THR A 540 -18.63 45.43 -9.04
N LEU A 541 -19.51 44.97 -8.18
CA LEU A 541 -19.31 43.78 -7.35
C LEU A 541 -19.74 42.54 -8.12
N GLN A 542 -20.95 42.57 -8.69
CA GLN A 542 -21.46 41.52 -9.56
C GLN A 542 -22.47 42.11 -10.54
N LEU A 543 -22.59 41.46 -11.72
CA LEU A 543 -23.44 41.88 -12.82
C LEU A 543 -24.25 40.71 -13.34
N LEU A 544 -25.56 40.70 -13.12
CA LEU A 544 -26.48 39.72 -13.66
C LEU A 544 -26.96 40.16 -15.03
N HIS A 545 -26.71 39.34 -16.03
CA HIS A 545 -27.33 39.43 -17.36
C HIS A 545 -28.58 38.58 -17.35
N ALA A 546 -29.68 39.14 -17.83
CA ALA A 546 -30.99 38.51 -17.85
C ALA A 546 -31.68 38.67 -19.19
N SER A 547 -32.29 37.57 -19.64
CA SER A 547 -33.19 37.55 -20.79
C SER A 547 -34.35 36.59 -20.49
N ALA A 548 -35.59 37.10 -20.47
CA ALA A 548 -36.69 36.28 -19.99
C ALA A 548 -37.98 36.52 -20.78
N LYS A 549 -38.85 35.49 -20.86
CA LYS A 549 -40.20 35.53 -21.34
C LYS A 549 -41.14 35.13 -20.19
N GLY A 550 -41.97 36.09 -19.72
CA GLY A 550 -42.85 35.90 -18.58
C GLY A 550 -42.64 36.90 -17.46
N LYS A 551 -43.16 36.60 -16.28
CA LYS A 551 -43.07 37.47 -15.08
C LYS A 551 -41.77 37.16 -14.31
N PHE A 552 -40.75 37.98 -14.51
CA PHE A 552 -39.50 37.87 -13.82
C PHE A 552 -39.13 39.17 -13.12
N SER A 553 -38.43 39.07 -11.98
CA SER A 553 -37.80 40.19 -11.33
C SER A 553 -36.37 39.82 -10.95
N THR A 554 -35.47 40.78 -11.05
CA THR A 554 -34.12 40.69 -10.50
C THR A 554 -34.00 41.71 -9.37
N LYS A 555 -33.39 41.34 -8.25
CA LYS A 555 -33.26 42.17 -7.05
C LYS A 555 -31.81 42.31 -6.61
N GLY A 556 -31.30 43.52 -6.69
CA GLY A 556 -30.06 43.91 -6.02
C GLY A 556 -30.32 44.47 -4.64
N ARG A 557 -29.30 45.09 -4.03
CA ARG A 557 -29.39 45.60 -2.68
C ARG A 557 -30.31 46.83 -2.54
N TYR A 558 -30.33 47.73 -3.54
CA TYR A 558 -31.01 49.03 -3.46
C TYR A 558 -32.17 49.18 -4.42
N SER A 559 -32.32 48.28 -5.37
CA SER A 559 -33.49 48.26 -6.29
C SER A 559 -33.83 46.87 -6.78
N SER A 560 -35.05 46.75 -7.37
CA SER A 560 -35.43 45.58 -8.17
C SER A 560 -35.90 46.04 -9.55
N ALA A 561 -35.67 45.15 -10.55
CA ALA A 561 -36.09 45.32 -11.91
C ALA A 561 -37.10 44.24 -12.26
N THR A 562 -38.35 44.62 -12.64
CA THR A 562 -39.42 43.67 -12.97
C THR A 562 -39.80 43.80 -14.44
N VAL A 563 -39.95 42.66 -15.09
CA VAL A 563 -40.21 42.57 -16.53
C VAL A 563 -41.34 41.58 -16.87
N ARG A 564 -41.89 41.70 -18.09
CA ARG A 564 -42.81 40.72 -18.67
C ARG A 564 -42.25 40.01 -19.92
N GLY A 565 -41.10 40.43 -20.39
CA GLY A 565 -40.41 39.82 -21.53
C GLY A 565 -39.43 40.80 -22.15
N THR A 566 -38.17 40.80 -21.71
CA THR A 566 -37.13 41.71 -22.21
C THR A 566 -35.72 41.14 -21.89
N LYS A 567 -34.68 41.88 -22.33
CA LYS A 567 -33.28 41.68 -21.96
C LYS A 567 -32.83 42.87 -21.14
N TRP A 568 -32.22 42.63 -19.99
CA TRP A 568 -31.70 43.68 -19.10
C TRP A 568 -30.52 43.20 -18.31
N THR A 569 -29.84 44.12 -17.66
CA THR A 569 -28.83 43.81 -16.63
C THR A 569 -29.17 44.48 -15.33
N ILE A 570 -28.75 43.85 -14.23
CA ILE A 570 -28.70 44.45 -12.91
C ILE A 570 -27.34 44.22 -12.26
N ALA A 571 -26.75 45.29 -11.76
CA ALA A 571 -25.43 45.22 -11.14
C ALA A 571 -25.49 45.83 -9.72
N ASP A 572 -25.01 45.06 -8.74
CA ASP A 572 -24.66 45.65 -7.47
C ASP A 572 -23.27 46.26 -7.55
N LYS A 573 -23.17 47.55 -7.24
CA LYS A 573 -21.98 48.38 -7.27
C LYS A 573 -21.75 48.98 -5.88
N CYS A 574 -20.53 49.41 -5.59
CA CYS A 574 -20.20 50.03 -4.30
C CYS A 574 -21.04 51.28 -4.00
N ASN A 575 -21.49 51.98 -5.03
CA ASN A 575 -22.30 53.22 -4.90
C ASN A 575 -23.82 53.02 -5.10
N GLY A 576 -24.30 51.80 -5.27
CA GLY A 576 -25.72 51.54 -5.49
C GLY A 576 -26.01 50.28 -6.32
N THR A 577 -27.28 50.15 -6.75
CA THR A 577 -27.70 49.09 -7.69
C THR A 577 -28.04 49.73 -9.04
N LEU A 578 -27.32 49.36 -10.10
CA LEU A 578 -27.54 49.87 -11.46
C LEU A 578 -28.39 48.86 -12.26
N THR A 579 -29.50 49.33 -12.83
CA THR A 579 -30.28 48.59 -13.82
C THR A 579 -30.11 49.24 -15.19
N HIS A 580 -29.89 48.41 -16.25
CA HIS A 580 -29.83 48.85 -17.62
C HIS A 580 -30.76 48.00 -18.48
N ASP A 581 -31.68 48.63 -19.18
CA ASP A 581 -32.60 48.00 -20.11
C ASP A 581 -31.97 47.88 -21.50
N LEU A 582 -31.97 46.68 -22.05
CA LEU A 582 -31.37 46.39 -23.37
C LEU A 582 -32.44 46.34 -24.47
N THR A 583 -33.65 45.91 -24.14
CA THR A 583 -34.78 45.82 -25.11
C THR A 583 -36.10 46.00 -24.39
N ASP A 584 -37.08 46.55 -25.05
CA ASP A 584 -38.46 46.76 -24.59
C ASP A 584 -38.58 47.74 -23.37
N SER A 585 -39.03 47.26 -22.22
CA SER A 585 -39.17 48.08 -21.03
C SER A 585 -38.99 47.30 -19.74
N VAL A 586 -38.40 47.97 -18.73
CA VAL A 586 -38.12 47.43 -17.39
C VAL A 586 -38.69 48.38 -16.34
N SER A 587 -39.51 47.86 -15.41
CA SER A 587 -40.01 48.61 -14.25
C SER A 587 -39.02 48.47 -13.09
N VAL A 588 -38.34 49.54 -12.71
CA VAL A 588 -37.36 49.59 -11.63
C VAL A 588 -38.00 50.22 -10.37
N THR A 589 -37.99 49.49 -9.25
CA THR A 589 -38.42 49.97 -7.97
C THR A 589 -37.17 50.30 -7.14
N ASP A 590 -36.96 51.56 -6.80
CA ASP A 590 -35.92 52.08 -5.93
C ASP A 590 -36.36 51.97 -4.45
N PHE A 591 -35.62 51.21 -3.66
CA PHE A 591 -35.97 50.94 -2.26
C PHE A 591 -35.57 52.09 -1.32
N VAL A 592 -34.63 52.94 -1.73
CA VAL A 592 -34.12 54.08 -0.96
C VAL A 592 -35.09 55.28 -1.08
N HIS A 593 -35.52 55.58 -2.33
CA HIS A 593 -36.37 56.73 -2.61
C HIS A 593 -37.86 56.39 -2.70
N HIS A 594 -38.24 55.10 -2.49
CA HIS A 594 -39.60 54.60 -2.53
C HIS A 594 -40.35 54.94 -3.83
N LYS A 595 -39.67 54.92 -4.99
CA LYS A 595 -40.25 55.29 -6.27
C LYS A 595 -40.07 54.18 -7.30
N THR A 596 -40.97 54.15 -8.28
CA THR A 596 -40.90 53.23 -9.44
C THR A 596 -40.67 54.04 -10.69
N ILE A 597 -39.71 53.58 -11.53
CA ILE A 597 -39.28 54.22 -12.76
C ILE A 597 -39.42 53.18 -13.88
N ILE A 598 -39.94 53.57 -15.03
CA ILE A 598 -39.95 52.73 -16.22
C ILE A 598 -38.71 53.11 -17.07
N LEU A 599 -37.87 52.15 -17.35
CA LEU A 599 -36.77 52.28 -18.31
C LEU A 599 -37.23 51.72 -19.67
N HIS A 600 -36.82 52.36 -20.71
CA HIS A 600 -36.95 51.91 -22.10
C HIS A 600 -35.58 51.45 -22.65
N ALA A 601 -35.57 50.71 -23.75
CA ALA A 601 -34.35 50.19 -24.36
C ALA A 601 -33.24 51.23 -24.45
N GLY A 602 -32.03 50.87 -23.96
CA GLY A 602 -30.84 51.72 -23.87
C GLY A 602 -30.76 52.61 -22.61
N GLN A 603 -31.83 52.70 -21.81
CA GLN A 603 -31.80 53.53 -20.58
C GLN A 603 -31.26 52.78 -19.37
N SER A 604 -30.70 53.56 -18.46
CA SER A 604 -30.17 53.07 -17.19
C SER A 604 -30.64 53.86 -16.00
N TYR A 605 -30.76 53.19 -14.84
CA TYR A 605 -31.07 53.86 -13.57
C TYR A 605 -30.17 53.31 -12.46
N LEU A 606 -29.53 54.23 -11.70
CA LEU A 606 -28.74 53.88 -10.52
C LEU A 606 -29.55 54.25 -9.25
N ALA A 607 -30.04 53.24 -8.54
CA ALA A 607 -30.56 53.41 -7.20
C ALA A 607 -29.34 53.56 -6.27
N LYS A 608 -29.07 54.79 -5.84
CA LYS A 608 -27.86 55.14 -5.07
C LYS A 608 -27.92 54.51 -3.67
N LYS A 609 -26.77 54.14 -3.17
CA LYS A 609 -26.59 53.80 -1.76
C LYS A 609 -26.89 55.04 -0.90
N PRO A 610 -27.64 54.93 0.25
CA PRO A 610 -27.84 56.02 1.19
C PRO A 610 -26.55 56.59 1.77
#